data_64bd3ca7ed539b62b13724e9d29593d6
#
_entry.id   64bd3ca7ed539b62b13724e9d29593d6
#
_cell.length_a   1.000
_cell.length_b   1.000
_cell.length_c   1.000
_cell.angle_alpha   90.00
_cell.angle_beta   90.00
_cell.angle_gamma   90.00
#
_symmetry.space_group_name_H-M   'P 1'
#
loop_
_entity.id
_entity.type
_entity.pdbx_description
1 polymer ?
#
loop_
_entity_poly.entity_id
_entity_poly.type
_entity_poly.pdbx_seq_one_letter_code
_entity_poly.pdbx_strand_id
1 'polypeptide(L)'
;MTADRLRLSVVIPVKDDATALAVCLGALAAQSEHIFEVIVVDNGSVDDSADVARRYGATVITEGSPGIAAAAGAGYDSARGEVVGRLDADSVPSTDWAARVLEYFHRHPTTSAVTGGALFVDGPRALRRVGARLYLGAYFVLVAGALGHTPLFGSNFAMRASAWRSVSAEVHRRDGLIHDDMDLSFHLGPHGIRYSADLHVGISSRPLSGGGMRLRLRRGLRSIVLHWPAQLPWLRVWARIRQAG
;
A
#
# COMPACT_ATOMS: atom_id res chain seq x y z
N MET A 1 22.18 22.36 -13.04
CA MET A 1 21.96 20.94 -12.77
C MET A 1 20.50 20.79 -12.36
N THR A 2 19.64 20.38 -13.28
CA THR A 2 18.25 20.02 -12.95
C THR A 2 18.32 18.81 -12.03
N ALA A 3 17.90 18.95 -10.78
CA ALA A 3 17.74 17.82 -9.89
C ALA A 3 16.89 16.78 -10.63
N ASP A 4 17.40 15.56 -10.74
CA ASP A 4 16.74 14.47 -11.46
C ASP A 4 15.38 14.24 -10.78
N ARG A 5 14.31 14.57 -11.51
CA ARG A 5 12.94 14.58 -10.93
C ARG A 5 12.52 13.14 -10.73
N LEU A 6 12.23 12.76 -9.48
CA LEU A 6 11.74 11.43 -9.17
C LEU A 6 10.47 11.12 -9.97
N ARG A 7 10.39 9.94 -10.56
CA ARG A 7 9.22 9.44 -11.30
C ARG A 7 8.41 8.50 -10.42
N LEU A 8 7.10 8.68 -10.40
CA LEU A 8 6.16 7.88 -9.63
C LEU A 8 5.46 6.86 -10.54
N SER A 9 5.65 5.57 -10.25
CA SER A 9 4.82 4.48 -10.77
C SER A 9 3.74 4.16 -9.74
N VAL A 10 2.47 4.08 -10.15
CA VAL A 10 1.37 3.69 -9.26
C VAL A 10 0.92 2.28 -9.58
N VAL A 11 0.92 1.39 -8.59
CA VAL A 11 0.52 -0.01 -8.71
C VAL A 11 -0.82 -0.24 -8.03
N ILE A 12 -1.76 -0.85 -8.76
CA ILE A 12 -3.12 -1.14 -8.30
C ILE A 12 -3.43 -2.61 -8.59
N PRO A 13 -3.35 -3.52 -7.60
CA PRO A 13 -3.89 -4.85 -7.75
C PRO A 13 -5.41 -4.80 -7.79
N VAL A 14 -6.01 -5.58 -8.67
CA VAL A 14 -7.47 -5.68 -8.79
C VAL A 14 -7.90 -7.13 -8.97
N LYS A 15 -9.07 -7.44 -8.43
CA LYS A 15 -9.82 -8.65 -8.73
C LYS A 15 -11.32 -8.36 -8.57
N ASP A 16 -12.07 -8.46 -9.67
CA ASP A 16 -13.53 -8.33 -9.69
C ASP A 16 -14.06 -7.05 -9.02
N ASP A 17 -13.45 -5.88 -9.34
CA ASP A 17 -13.86 -4.57 -8.77
C ASP A 17 -13.77 -3.43 -9.80
N ALA A 18 -14.27 -3.68 -11.03
CA ALA A 18 -14.22 -2.74 -12.17
C ALA A 18 -14.79 -1.36 -11.84
N THR A 19 -15.90 -1.31 -11.09
CA THR A 19 -16.58 -0.06 -10.72
C THR A 19 -15.70 0.79 -9.79
N ALA A 20 -15.12 0.21 -8.77
CA ALA A 20 -14.26 0.93 -7.84
C ALA A 20 -12.95 1.34 -8.53
N LEU A 21 -12.37 0.45 -9.34
CA LEU A 21 -11.18 0.73 -10.13
C LEU A 21 -11.38 1.96 -11.05
N ALA A 22 -12.54 2.10 -11.70
CA ALA A 22 -12.84 3.26 -12.53
C ALA A 22 -12.79 4.57 -11.73
N VAL A 23 -13.29 4.57 -10.49
CA VAL A 23 -13.24 5.74 -9.60
C VAL A 23 -11.79 6.05 -9.18
N CYS A 24 -11.02 5.04 -8.80
CA CYS A 24 -9.61 5.17 -8.46
C CYS A 24 -8.80 5.77 -9.62
N LEU A 25 -8.94 5.20 -10.82
CA LEU A 25 -8.23 5.66 -12.01
C LEU A 25 -8.66 7.07 -12.43
N GLY A 26 -9.95 7.41 -12.28
CA GLY A 26 -10.43 8.78 -12.49
C GLY A 26 -9.78 9.79 -11.53
N ALA A 27 -9.60 9.41 -10.25
CA ALA A 27 -8.91 10.24 -9.28
C ALA A 27 -7.40 10.36 -9.57
N LEU A 28 -6.78 9.32 -10.13
CA LEU A 28 -5.37 9.38 -10.58
C LEU A 28 -5.21 10.24 -11.83
N ALA A 29 -6.15 10.20 -12.77
CA ALA A 29 -6.13 11.07 -13.95
C ALA A 29 -6.30 12.57 -13.59
N ALA A 30 -6.91 12.87 -12.44
CA ALA A 30 -7.13 14.23 -11.93
C ALA A 30 -6.02 14.74 -10.99
N GLN A 31 -4.87 14.04 -10.91
CA GLN A 31 -3.77 14.48 -10.04
C GLN A 31 -3.14 15.78 -10.52
N SER A 32 -2.76 16.65 -9.58
CA SER A 32 -2.07 17.91 -9.84
C SER A 32 -0.62 17.71 -10.30
N GLU A 33 -0.03 16.57 -10.02
CA GLU A 33 1.32 16.20 -10.41
C GLU A 33 1.28 15.01 -11.37
N HIS A 34 2.15 15.03 -12.39
CA HIS A 34 2.22 13.99 -13.41
C HIS A 34 2.67 12.63 -12.80
N ILE A 35 1.86 11.61 -12.98
CA ILE A 35 2.20 10.22 -12.67
C ILE A 35 2.92 9.64 -13.89
N PHE A 36 4.12 9.10 -13.68
CA PHE A 36 4.95 8.54 -14.75
C PHE A 36 4.28 7.34 -15.44
N GLU A 37 3.67 6.45 -14.66
CA GLU A 37 2.88 5.32 -15.16
C GLU A 37 1.90 4.81 -14.10
N VAL A 38 0.80 4.25 -14.58
CA VAL A 38 -0.16 3.50 -13.75
C VAL A 38 -0.15 2.06 -14.22
N ILE A 39 0.09 1.13 -13.30
CA ILE A 39 0.13 -0.31 -13.53
C ILE A 39 -1.03 -0.94 -12.77
N VAL A 40 -1.96 -1.52 -13.49
CA VAL A 40 -3.06 -2.31 -12.92
C VAL A 40 -2.71 -3.78 -13.06
N VAL A 41 -2.68 -4.49 -11.94
CA VAL A 41 -2.40 -5.93 -11.94
C VAL A 41 -3.69 -6.69 -11.75
N ASP A 42 -4.18 -7.27 -12.83
CA ASP A 42 -5.38 -8.10 -12.84
C ASP A 42 -5.06 -9.49 -12.32
N ASN A 43 -5.63 -9.84 -11.17
CA ASN A 43 -5.42 -11.13 -10.51
C ASN A 43 -6.55 -12.13 -10.83
N GLY A 44 -6.84 -12.29 -12.12
CA GLY A 44 -7.85 -13.22 -12.63
C GLY A 44 -9.27 -12.72 -12.38
N SER A 45 -9.57 -11.46 -12.74
CA SER A 45 -10.92 -10.93 -12.76
C SER A 45 -11.76 -11.59 -13.86
N VAL A 46 -13.03 -11.75 -13.58
CA VAL A 46 -14.06 -12.20 -14.56
C VAL A 46 -14.96 -11.08 -14.99
N ASP A 47 -14.83 -9.90 -14.37
CA ASP A 47 -15.51 -8.66 -14.75
C ASP A 47 -14.67 -7.81 -15.71
N ASP A 48 -15.13 -6.59 -16.02
CA ASP A 48 -14.48 -5.66 -16.94
C ASP A 48 -13.27 -4.92 -16.35
N SER A 49 -12.68 -5.36 -15.23
CA SER A 49 -11.58 -4.66 -14.56
C SER A 49 -10.41 -4.35 -15.49
N ALA A 50 -9.96 -5.33 -16.28
CA ALA A 50 -8.86 -5.14 -17.22
C ALA A 50 -9.18 -4.15 -18.33
N ASP A 51 -10.43 -4.15 -18.85
CA ASP A 51 -10.86 -3.23 -19.89
C ASP A 51 -11.06 -1.80 -19.36
N VAL A 52 -11.54 -1.68 -18.13
CA VAL A 52 -11.56 -0.39 -17.42
C VAL A 52 -10.15 0.18 -17.33
N ALA A 53 -9.18 -0.60 -16.88
CA ALA A 53 -7.79 -0.15 -16.77
C ALA A 53 -7.21 0.35 -18.10
N ARG A 54 -7.42 -0.40 -19.18
CA ARG A 54 -6.98 -0.02 -20.53
C ARG A 54 -7.61 1.28 -21.01
N ARG A 55 -8.92 1.50 -20.77
CA ARG A 55 -9.61 2.74 -21.14
C ARG A 55 -9.02 3.99 -20.46
N TYR A 56 -8.47 3.84 -19.27
CA TYR A 56 -7.77 4.93 -18.56
C TYR A 56 -6.28 5.03 -18.93
N GLY A 57 -5.78 4.25 -19.89
CA GLY A 57 -4.39 4.28 -20.32
C GLY A 57 -3.40 3.60 -19.37
N ALA A 58 -3.89 2.81 -18.42
CA ALA A 58 -3.03 2.05 -17.53
C ALA A 58 -2.39 0.85 -18.24
N THR A 59 -1.16 0.52 -17.86
CA THR A 59 -0.55 -0.75 -18.23
C THR A 59 -1.22 -1.88 -17.45
N VAL A 60 -1.76 -2.88 -18.16
CA VAL A 60 -2.40 -4.02 -17.52
C VAL A 60 -1.44 -5.22 -17.51
N ILE A 61 -1.23 -5.79 -16.34
CA ILE A 61 -0.47 -7.01 -16.12
C ILE A 61 -1.43 -8.06 -15.58
N THR A 62 -1.39 -9.27 -16.13
CA THR A 62 -2.14 -10.40 -15.59
C THR A 62 -1.24 -11.23 -14.68
N GLU A 63 -1.64 -11.42 -13.43
CA GLU A 63 -0.96 -12.30 -12.47
C GLU A 63 -1.81 -13.55 -12.22
N GLY A 64 -1.29 -14.69 -12.64
CA GLY A 64 -1.98 -15.98 -12.56
C GLY A 64 -1.97 -16.60 -11.17
N SER A 65 -1.00 -16.25 -10.33
CA SER A 65 -0.97 -16.73 -8.94
C SER A 65 -2.02 -16.01 -8.11
N PRO A 66 -2.94 -16.73 -7.46
CA PRO A 66 -4.02 -16.06 -6.73
C PRO A 66 -3.51 -15.35 -5.48
N GLY A 67 -4.01 -14.15 -5.25
CA GLY A 67 -3.77 -13.39 -4.02
C GLY A 67 -3.14 -12.03 -4.24
N ILE A 68 -3.51 -11.10 -3.35
CA ILE A 68 -3.10 -9.70 -3.43
C ILE A 68 -1.57 -9.52 -3.34
N ALA A 69 -0.89 -10.39 -2.59
CA ALA A 69 0.56 -10.35 -2.44
C ALA A 69 1.30 -10.67 -3.76
N ALA A 70 0.81 -11.66 -4.53
CA ALA A 70 1.34 -11.99 -5.84
C ALA A 70 1.11 -10.83 -6.82
N ALA A 71 -0.11 -10.32 -6.89
CA ALA A 71 -0.48 -9.23 -7.77
C ALA A 71 0.32 -7.95 -7.46
N ALA A 72 0.39 -7.56 -6.19
CA ALA A 72 1.17 -6.40 -5.77
C ALA A 72 2.65 -6.55 -6.13
N GLY A 73 3.24 -7.72 -5.81
CA GLY A 73 4.63 -8.03 -6.13
C GLY A 73 4.94 -7.96 -7.63
N ALA A 74 4.07 -8.51 -8.49
CA ALA A 74 4.21 -8.43 -9.95
C ALA A 74 4.18 -6.98 -10.45
N GLY A 75 3.29 -6.16 -9.87
CA GLY A 75 3.24 -4.74 -10.18
C GLY A 75 4.51 -3.99 -9.77
N TYR A 76 5.02 -4.25 -8.56
CA TYR A 76 6.26 -3.59 -8.09
C TYR A 76 7.48 -4.00 -8.93
N ASP A 77 7.57 -5.25 -9.35
CA ASP A 77 8.64 -5.73 -10.22
C ASP A 77 8.63 -5.05 -11.60
N SER A 78 7.44 -4.69 -12.08
CA SER A 78 7.24 -4.07 -13.39
C SER A 78 7.40 -2.55 -13.36
N ALA A 79 7.41 -1.94 -12.18
CA ALA A 79 7.49 -0.50 -12.02
C ALA A 79 8.86 0.06 -12.44
N ARG A 80 8.85 1.11 -13.26
CA ARG A 80 10.04 1.75 -13.84
C ARG A 80 10.39 3.09 -13.20
N GLY A 81 9.51 3.63 -12.35
CA GLY A 81 9.79 4.83 -11.58
C GLY A 81 10.74 4.59 -10.41
N GLU A 82 11.37 5.63 -9.93
CA GLU A 82 12.22 5.61 -8.75
C GLU A 82 11.40 5.45 -7.45
N VAL A 83 10.12 5.87 -7.50
CA VAL A 83 9.13 5.73 -6.43
C VAL A 83 7.97 4.89 -6.93
N VAL A 84 7.55 3.94 -6.11
CA VAL A 84 6.40 3.05 -6.37
C VAL A 84 5.32 3.37 -5.34
N GLY A 85 4.21 3.92 -5.79
CA GLY A 85 3.00 4.11 -4.99
C GLY A 85 2.09 2.90 -5.08
N ARG A 86 1.45 2.52 -3.97
CA ARG A 86 0.44 1.47 -3.91
C ARG A 86 -0.91 2.04 -3.48
N LEU A 87 -1.92 1.71 -4.24
CA LEU A 87 -3.34 1.95 -3.93
C LEU A 87 -4.13 0.65 -4.12
N ASP A 88 -5.18 0.47 -3.35
CA ASP A 88 -6.18 -0.56 -3.65
C ASP A 88 -7.15 -0.06 -4.72
N ALA A 89 -7.82 -0.96 -5.42
CA ALA A 89 -8.77 -0.60 -6.49
C ALA A 89 -9.93 0.29 -6.01
N ASP A 90 -10.26 0.25 -4.71
CA ASP A 90 -11.29 1.09 -4.08
C ASP A 90 -10.73 2.33 -3.37
N SER A 91 -9.45 2.66 -3.57
CA SER A 91 -8.83 3.87 -3.03
C SER A 91 -9.13 5.09 -3.91
N VAL A 92 -9.41 6.22 -3.26
CA VAL A 92 -9.64 7.52 -3.93
C VAL A 92 -8.59 8.50 -3.41
N PRO A 93 -7.44 8.64 -4.08
CA PRO A 93 -6.41 9.58 -3.66
C PRO A 93 -6.88 11.02 -3.78
N SER A 94 -6.42 11.91 -2.87
CA SER A 94 -6.62 13.34 -3.00
C SER A 94 -5.92 13.86 -4.27
N THR A 95 -6.38 14.97 -4.83
CA THR A 95 -5.84 15.54 -6.09
C THR A 95 -4.37 15.92 -6.02
N ASP A 96 -3.80 16.06 -4.83
CA ASP A 96 -2.41 16.39 -4.55
C ASP A 96 -1.59 15.20 -4.02
N TRP A 97 -2.16 13.99 -4.01
CA TRP A 97 -1.51 12.80 -3.45
C TRP A 97 -0.16 12.49 -4.12
N ALA A 98 -0.11 12.50 -5.46
CA ALA A 98 1.13 12.23 -6.20
C ALA A 98 2.20 13.30 -5.91
N ALA A 99 1.82 14.56 -5.87
CA ALA A 99 2.72 15.67 -5.53
C ALA A 99 3.31 15.49 -4.13
N ARG A 100 2.47 15.17 -3.13
CA ARG A 100 2.89 14.93 -1.75
C ARG A 100 3.82 13.74 -1.61
N VAL A 101 3.55 12.65 -2.34
CA VAL A 101 4.44 11.47 -2.38
C VAL A 101 5.83 11.86 -2.88
N LEU A 102 5.91 12.52 -4.05
CA LEU A 102 7.18 12.91 -4.64
C LEU A 102 7.94 13.93 -3.78
N GLU A 103 7.23 14.94 -3.25
CA GLU A 103 7.78 15.92 -2.34
C GLU A 103 8.34 15.26 -1.06
N TYR A 104 7.63 14.27 -0.51
CA TYR A 104 8.09 13.54 0.66
C TYR A 104 9.43 12.86 0.41
N PHE A 105 9.57 12.11 -0.67
CA PHE A 105 10.81 11.42 -1.01
C PHE A 105 11.94 12.37 -1.41
N HIS A 106 11.61 13.53 -1.95
CA HIS A 106 12.60 14.57 -2.23
C HIS A 106 13.18 15.15 -0.93
N ARG A 107 12.32 15.45 0.05
CA ARG A 107 12.74 15.99 1.35
C ARG A 107 13.42 14.93 2.24
N HIS A 108 13.10 13.66 2.05
CA HIS A 108 13.59 12.56 2.88
C HIS A 108 14.30 11.50 2.04
N PRO A 109 15.54 11.77 1.55
CA PRO A 109 16.22 10.89 0.59
C PRO A 109 16.57 9.51 1.15
N THR A 110 16.69 9.36 2.46
CA THR A 110 17.01 8.09 3.14
C THR A 110 15.79 7.26 3.54
N THR A 111 14.57 7.81 3.42
CA THR A 111 13.34 7.07 3.75
C THR A 111 13.07 6.00 2.69
N SER A 112 12.86 4.77 3.11
CA SER A 112 12.55 3.63 2.21
C SER A 112 11.10 3.63 1.79
N ALA A 113 10.17 3.92 2.71
CA ALA A 113 8.74 3.93 2.44
C ALA A 113 8.00 4.95 3.32
N VAL A 114 6.91 5.48 2.81
CA VAL A 114 5.98 6.36 3.52
C VAL A 114 4.58 5.80 3.39
N THR A 115 3.83 5.84 4.49
CA THR A 115 2.41 5.48 4.53
C THR A 115 1.59 6.64 5.07
N GLY A 116 0.31 6.66 4.76
CA GLY A 116 -0.60 7.68 5.21
C GLY A 116 -1.90 7.15 5.77
N GLY A 117 -2.79 8.05 6.14
CA GLY A 117 -4.11 7.73 6.63
C GLY A 117 -5.15 7.54 5.53
N ALA A 118 -6.37 7.20 5.95
CA ALA A 118 -7.52 7.18 5.06
C ALA A 118 -8.79 7.73 5.74
N LEU A 119 -9.77 8.08 4.90
CA LEU A 119 -11.10 8.51 5.29
C LEU A 119 -12.14 7.65 4.57
N PHE A 120 -13.25 7.31 5.22
CA PHE A 120 -14.33 6.62 4.51
C PHE A 120 -15.04 7.56 3.52
N VAL A 121 -15.20 7.11 2.28
CA VAL A 121 -15.91 7.86 1.23
C VAL A 121 -17.42 7.56 1.24
N ASP A 122 -17.82 6.44 1.80
CA ASP A 122 -19.20 5.93 1.90
C ASP A 122 -19.71 5.87 3.35
N GLY A 123 -20.95 5.47 3.53
CA GLY A 123 -21.61 5.42 4.83
C GLY A 123 -22.09 6.79 5.35
N PRO A 124 -22.65 6.87 6.57
CA PRO A 124 -23.18 8.10 7.14
C PRO A 124 -22.10 9.17 7.35
N ARG A 125 -22.33 10.38 6.79
CA ARG A 125 -21.35 11.48 6.79
C ARG A 125 -20.74 11.79 8.17
N ALA A 126 -21.54 11.74 9.22
CA ALA A 126 -21.09 12.01 10.59
C ALA A 126 -20.08 10.96 11.11
N LEU A 127 -20.17 9.72 10.62
CA LEU A 127 -19.37 8.60 11.10
C LEU A 127 -18.11 8.34 10.23
N ARG A 128 -18.04 8.91 9.04
CA ARG A 128 -16.93 8.67 8.09
C ARG A 128 -15.56 8.96 8.69
N ARG A 129 -15.39 10.15 9.27
CA ARG A 129 -14.10 10.57 9.86
C ARG A 129 -13.78 9.83 11.14
N VAL A 130 -14.76 9.71 12.03
CA VAL A 130 -14.57 9.05 13.33
C VAL A 130 -14.35 7.56 13.14
N GLY A 131 -15.17 6.90 12.31
CA GLY A 131 -15.04 5.48 12.02
C GLY A 131 -13.69 5.15 11.37
N ALA A 132 -13.26 5.94 10.37
CA ALA A 132 -11.96 5.74 9.74
C ALA A 132 -10.80 5.94 10.73
N ARG A 133 -10.85 6.97 11.59
CA ARG A 133 -9.83 7.22 12.62
C ARG A 133 -9.74 6.09 13.63
N LEU A 134 -10.88 5.55 14.09
CA LEU A 134 -10.90 4.42 15.03
C LEU A 134 -10.38 3.15 14.36
N TYR A 135 -10.84 2.85 13.15
CA TYR A 135 -10.41 1.67 12.40
C TYR A 135 -8.89 1.70 12.12
N LEU A 136 -8.41 2.79 11.52
CA LEU A 136 -6.99 2.94 11.20
C LEU A 136 -6.13 3.12 12.44
N GLY A 137 -6.62 3.85 13.47
CA GLY A 137 -5.93 3.98 14.74
C GLY A 137 -5.71 2.62 15.40
N ALA A 138 -6.74 1.77 15.43
CA ALA A 138 -6.60 0.40 15.91
C ALA A 138 -5.61 -0.41 15.06
N TYR A 139 -5.70 -0.32 13.73
CA TYR A 139 -4.76 -0.98 12.82
C TYR A 139 -3.31 -0.55 13.12
N PHE A 140 -3.03 0.75 13.10
CA PHE A 140 -1.67 1.26 13.31
C PHE A 140 -1.14 0.90 14.71
N VAL A 141 -1.94 0.99 15.77
CA VAL A 141 -1.51 0.66 17.13
C VAL A 141 -1.22 -0.84 17.27
N LEU A 142 -2.14 -1.70 16.84
CA LEU A 142 -1.99 -3.15 16.99
C LEU A 142 -0.86 -3.69 16.11
N VAL A 143 -0.80 -3.26 14.86
CA VAL A 143 0.22 -3.76 13.93
C VAL A 143 1.60 -3.16 14.26
N ALA A 144 1.67 -1.88 14.64
CA ALA A 144 2.93 -1.30 15.11
C ALA A 144 3.44 -2.01 16.38
N GLY A 145 2.54 -2.40 17.30
CA GLY A 145 2.89 -3.21 18.46
C GLY A 145 3.51 -4.55 18.08
N ALA A 146 2.99 -5.22 17.04
CA ALA A 146 3.52 -6.49 16.56
C ALA A 146 4.83 -6.35 15.78
N LEU A 147 5.01 -5.24 15.06
CA LEU A 147 6.18 -4.96 14.23
C LEU A 147 7.33 -4.29 15.00
N GLY A 148 7.05 -3.54 16.06
CA GLY A 148 8.00 -2.65 16.72
C GLY A 148 8.30 -1.35 15.94
N HIS A 149 7.54 -1.05 14.89
CA HIS A 149 7.65 0.17 14.08
C HIS A 149 6.34 0.44 13.31
N THR A 150 6.27 1.59 12.63
CA THR A 150 5.13 1.97 11.78
C THR A 150 4.88 0.93 10.69
N PRO A 151 3.67 0.35 10.55
CA PRO A 151 3.31 -0.51 9.44
C PRO A 151 3.01 0.31 8.17
N LEU A 152 3.09 -0.34 7.02
CA LEU A 152 2.47 0.13 5.79
C LEU A 152 0.95 -0.12 5.85
N PHE A 153 0.20 0.72 5.19
CA PHE A 153 -1.22 0.53 4.97
C PHE A 153 -1.48 0.33 3.48
N GLY A 154 -1.91 -0.86 3.08
CA GLY A 154 -1.99 -1.32 1.68
C GLY A 154 -2.71 -0.37 0.73
N SER A 155 -3.77 0.29 1.21
CA SER A 155 -4.53 1.24 0.40
C SER A 155 -3.85 2.59 0.20
N ASN A 156 -2.74 2.90 0.94
CA ASN A 156 -2.07 4.20 0.89
C ASN A 156 -0.63 4.15 1.39
N PHE A 157 0.27 3.76 0.51
CA PHE A 157 1.69 3.92 0.77
C PHE A 157 2.49 4.15 -0.52
N ALA A 158 3.71 4.61 -0.37
CA ALA A 158 4.70 4.63 -1.43
C ALA A 158 6.06 4.21 -0.88
N MET A 159 6.91 3.64 -1.74
CA MET A 159 8.26 3.20 -1.39
C MET A 159 9.24 3.52 -2.51
N ARG A 160 10.54 3.57 -2.18
CA ARG A 160 11.57 3.60 -3.21
C ARG A 160 11.62 2.26 -3.94
N ALA A 161 11.77 2.29 -5.24
CA ALA A 161 11.95 1.07 -6.03
C ALA A 161 13.19 0.27 -5.58
N SER A 162 14.24 0.96 -5.08
CA SER A 162 15.41 0.31 -4.48
C SER A 162 15.08 -0.46 -3.20
N ALA A 163 14.18 0.07 -2.37
CA ALA A 163 13.74 -0.60 -1.15
C ALA A 163 12.95 -1.88 -1.48
N TRP A 164 12.08 -1.84 -2.50
CA TRP A 164 11.43 -3.04 -3.00
C TRP A 164 12.44 -4.09 -3.46
N ARG A 165 13.36 -3.69 -4.33
CA ARG A 165 14.37 -4.62 -4.87
C ARG A 165 15.22 -5.29 -3.78
N SER A 166 15.47 -4.62 -2.65
CA SER A 166 16.26 -5.19 -1.56
C SER A 166 15.54 -6.30 -0.78
N VAL A 167 14.20 -6.35 -0.82
CA VAL A 167 13.40 -7.32 -0.06
C VAL A 167 12.54 -8.23 -0.93
N SER A 168 12.50 -7.98 -2.23
CA SER A 168 11.57 -8.64 -3.18
C SER A 168 11.70 -10.17 -3.23
N ALA A 169 12.87 -10.72 -2.94
CA ALA A 169 13.11 -12.16 -2.88
C ALA A 169 12.66 -12.80 -1.55
N GLU A 170 12.47 -12.00 -0.51
CA GLU A 170 12.17 -12.47 0.85
C GLU A 170 10.68 -12.42 1.17
N VAL A 171 9.91 -11.53 0.51
CA VAL A 171 8.48 -11.39 0.75
C VAL A 171 7.69 -12.62 0.33
N HIS A 172 6.65 -12.97 1.08
CA HIS A 172 5.87 -14.19 0.91
C HIS A 172 4.76 -14.05 -0.16
N ARG A 173 5.12 -13.71 -1.40
CA ARG A 173 4.19 -13.41 -2.51
C ARG A 173 3.18 -14.52 -2.79
N ARG A 174 3.55 -15.80 -2.55
CA ARG A 174 2.72 -16.98 -2.88
C ARG A 174 1.80 -17.40 -1.74
N ASP A 175 1.88 -16.76 -0.59
CA ASP A 175 0.98 -17.07 0.53
C ASP A 175 -0.27 -16.17 0.47
N GLY A 176 -1.34 -16.66 -0.14
CA GLY A 176 -2.63 -15.95 -0.23
C GLY A 176 -3.35 -15.74 1.11
N LEU A 177 -2.79 -16.25 2.22
CA LEU A 177 -3.37 -16.17 3.56
C LEU A 177 -2.68 -15.13 4.45
N ILE A 178 -1.83 -14.27 3.90
CA ILE A 178 -1.18 -13.17 4.62
C ILE A 178 -1.75 -11.81 4.18
N HIS A 179 -1.44 -10.77 4.96
CA HIS A 179 -1.55 -9.38 4.54
C HIS A 179 -0.23 -8.96 3.89
N ASP A 180 -0.26 -8.59 2.61
CA ASP A 180 0.91 -8.21 1.82
C ASP A 180 1.63 -6.97 2.37
N ASP A 181 0.88 -5.98 2.83
CA ASP A 181 1.41 -4.76 3.45
C ASP A 181 2.10 -5.02 4.80
N MET A 182 1.56 -5.94 5.61
CA MET A 182 2.19 -6.35 6.86
C MET A 182 3.46 -7.15 6.59
N ASP A 183 3.43 -8.12 5.67
CA ASP A 183 4.58 -8.90 5.26
C ASP A 183 5.71 -7.99 4.74
N LEU A 184 5.38 -7.09 3.83
CA LEU A 184 6.31 -6.10 3.32
C LEU A 184 6.87 -5.21 4.44
N SER A 185 6.04 -4.83 5.42
CA SER A 185 6.48 -4.04 6.58
C SER A 185 7.50 -4.78 7.43
N PHE A 186 7.37 -6.10 7.61
CA PHE A 186 8.36 -6.91 8.29
C PHE A 186 9.70 -6.89 7.56
N HIS A 187 9.71 -7.04 6.25
CA HIS A 187 10.92 -7.11 5.43
C HIS A 187 11.60 -5.75 5.24
N LEU A 188 10.86 -4.67 5.01
CA LEU A 188 11.44 -3.32 4.94
C LEU A 188 12.03 -2.85 6.27
N GLY A 189 11.53 -3.42 7.37
CA GLY A 189 12.11 -3.24 8.68
C GLY A 189 11.95 -1.85 9.29
N PRO A 190 12.55 -1.63 10.48
CA PRO A 190 12.32 -0.43 11.28
C PRO A 190 12.98 0.84 10.72
N HIS A 191 13.89 0.72 9.76
CA HIS A 191 14.77 1.82 9.36
C HIS A 191 14.18 2.71 8.27
N GLY A 192 13.13 2.27 7.60
CA GLY A 192 12.72 2.92 6.37
C GLY A 192 11.27 3.37 6.30
N ILE A 193 10.38 2.94 7.19
CA ILE A 193 8.96 3.27 7.09
C ILE A 193 8.61 4.46 7.97
N ARG A 194 7.95 5.47 7.37
CA ARG A 194 7.47 6.67 8.05
C ARG A 194 5.98 6.85 7.82
N TYR A 195 5.30 7.48 8.78
CA TYR A 195 3.93 7.93 8.63
C TYR A 195 3.92 9.42 8.25
N SER A 196 3.10 9.78 7.26
CA SER A 196 2.81 11.17 6.91
C SER A 196 1.32 11.44 7.04
N ALA A 197 0.98 12.44 7.86
CA ALA A 197 -0.41 12.89 8.01
C ALA A 197 -0.94 13.61 6.76
N ASP A 198 -0.03 14.07 5.89
CA ASP A 198 -0.39 14.77 4.65
C ASP A 198 -0.80 13.81 3.53
N LEU A 199 -0.45 12.52 3.66
CA LEU A 199 -0.85 11.48 2.71
C LEU A 199 -2.16 10.84 3.18
N HIS A 200 -3.26 11.12 2.47
CA HIS A 200 -4.53 10.48 2.76
C HIS A 200 -5.31 10.15 1.51
N VAL A 201 -6.08 9.09 1.60
CA VAL A 201 -6.95 8.58 0.54
C VAL A 201 -8.36 8.39 1.07
N GLY A 202 -9.34 8.42 0.19
CA GLY A 202 -10.65 7.87 0.46
C GLY A 202 -10.62 6.36 0.33
N ILE A 203 -11.28 5.62 1.21
CA ILE A 203 -11.47 4.17 1.12
C ILE A 203 -12.92 3.80 1.35
N SER A 204 -13.34 2.64 0.85
CA SER A 204 -14.67 2.12 1.14
C SER A 204 -14.79 1.62 2.58
N SER A 205 -15.98 1.74 3.17
CA SER A 205 -16.30 1.14 4.47
C SER A 205 -16.70 -0.35 4.37
N ARG A 206 -16.75 -0.92 3.16
CA ARG A 206 -17.05 -2.36 2.92
C ARG A 206 -16.29 -3.32 3.86
N PRO A 207 -15.02 -3.07 4.22
CA PRO A 207 -14.30 -3.90 5.20
C PRO A 207 -14.94 -4.03 6.56
N LEU A 208 -15.74 -3.07 6.99
CA LEU A 208 -16.43 -3.08 8.29
C LEU A 208 -17.76 -3.84 8.26
N SER A 209 -18.30 -4.14 7.06
CA SER A 209 -19.56 -4.83 6.88
C SER A 209 -19.32 -6.30 6.47
N GLY A 210 -19.99 -7.24 7.19
CA GLY A 210 -20.00 -8.66 6.84
C GLY A 210 -18.83 -9.51 7.39
N GLY A 211 -18.76 -10.77 6.96
CA GLY A 211 -17.81 -11.79 7.48
C GLY A 211 -16.33 -11.57 7.14
N GLY A 212 -15.98 -10.51 6.39
CA GLY A 212 -14.60 -10.21 5.97
C GLY A 212 -13.64 -9.92 7.13
N MET A 213 -14.14 -9.44 8.26
CA MET A 213 -13.31 -9.11 9.43
C MET A 213 -12.58 -10.34 9.99
N ARG A 214 -13.26 -11.50 10.09
CA ARG A 214 -12.62 -12.73 10.58
C ARG A 214 -11.46 -13.19 9.68
N LEU A 215 -11.63 -13.09 8.36
CA LEU A 215 -10.59 -13.44 7.41
C LEU A 215 -9.40 -12.47 7.53
N ARG A 216 -9.66 -11.17 7.68
CA ARG A 216 -8.61 -10.15 7.89
C ARG A 216 -7.84 -10.41 9.19
N LEU A 217 -8.51 -10.70 10.28
CA LEU A 217 -7.85 -11.04 11.55
C LEU A 217 -6.99 -12.30 11.41
N ARG A 218 -7.51 -13.38 10.75
CA ARG A 218 -6.71 -14.59 10.50
C ARG A 218 -5.47 -14.30 9.66
N ARG A 219 -5.61 -13.51 8.60
CA ARG A 219 -4.47 -13.11 7.76
C ARG A 219 -3.46 -12.28 8.55
N GLY A 220 -3.93 -11.31 9.36
CA GLY A 220 -3.06 -10.51 10.22
C GLY A 220 -2.29 -11.36 11.22
N LEU A 221 -2.97 -12.26 11.95
CA LEU A 221 -2.33 -13.18 12.88
C LEU A 221 -1.32 -14.09 12.17
N ARG A 222 -1.66 -14.63 10.97
CA ARG A 222 -0.74 -15.45 10.20
C ARG A 222 0.49 -14.67 9.78
N SER A 223 0.35 -13.41 9.32
CA SER A 223 1.48 -12.55 8.97
C SER A 223 2.42 -12.32 10.17
N ILE A 224 1.86 -12.15 11.37
CA ILE A 224 2.65 -11.99 12.59
C ILE A 224 3.38 -13.30 12.94
N VAL A 225 2.64 -14.41 13.01
CA VAL A 225 3.20 -15.72 13.41
C VAL A 225 4.28 -16.19 12.45
N LEU A 226 4.16 -15.90 11.17
CA LEU A 226 5.15 -16.26 10.16
C LEU A 226 6.53 -15.64 10.43
N HIS A 227 6.55 -14.42 11.00
CA HIS A 227 7.78 -13.69 11.29
C HIS A 227 8.27 -13.87 12.73
N TRP A 228 7.40 -14.31 13.64
CA TRP A 228 7.77 -14.61 15.01
C TRP A 228 8.19 -16.09 15.13
N PRO A 229 9.16 -16.43 16.01
CA PRO A 229 9.85 -15.57 16.98
C PRO A 229 11.08 -14.83 16.45
N ALA A 230 11.52 -15.07 15.22
CA ALA A 230 12.77 -14.49 14.69
C ALA A 230 12.76 -12.95 14.67
N GLN A 231 11.59 -12.34 14.48
CA GLN A 231 11.40 -10.90 14.34
C GLN A 231 10.48 -10.33 15.43
N LEU A 232 10.70 -10.67 16.68
CA LEU A 232 9.94 -10.13 17.81
C LEU A 232 10.09 -8.61 17.93
N PRO A 233 9.01 -7.88 18.27
CA PRO A 233 9.00 -6.41 18.23
C PRO A 233 10.07 -5.79 19.14
N TRP A 234 10.31 -6.33 20.31
CA TRP A 234 11.35 -5.82 21.21
C TRP A 234 12.77 -6.03 20.68
N LEU A 235 13.05 -7.14 19.97
CA LEU A 235 14.34 -7.36 19.31
C LEU A 235 14.56 -6.32 18.20
N ARG A 236 13.53 -6.00 17.46
CA ARG A 236 13.56 -4.99 16.39
C ARG A 236 13.74 -3.58 16.94
N VAL A 237 13.04 -3.23 18.02
CA VAL A 237 13.23 -1.95 18.73
C VAL A 237 14.67 -1.83 19.25
N TRP A 238 15.18 -2.89 19.86
CA TRP A 238 16.53 -2.90 20.42
C TRP A 238 17.62 -2.79 19.33
N ALA A 239 17.47 -3.52 18.22
CA ALA A 239 18.37 -3.39 17.06
C ALA A 239 18.40 -1.95 16.52
N ARG A 240 17.25 -1.28 16.48
CA ARG A 240 17.14 0.11 16.05
C ARG A 240 17.86 1.09 16.96
N ILE A 241 17.73 0.91 18.29
CA ILE A 241 18.40 1.76 19.27
C ILE A 241 19.93 1.62 19.13
N ARG A 242 20.45 0.41 18.92
CA ARG A 242 21.89 0.15 18.74
C ARG A 242 22.48 0.76 17.46
N GLN A 243 21.68 0.99 16.43
CA GLN A 243 22.16 1.55 15.16
C GLN A 243 22.06 3.08 15.12
N ALA A 244 21.35 3.69 16.07
CA ALA A 244 21.19 5.14 16.19
C ALA A 244 22.21 5.79 17.15
N GLY A 245 23.01 5.01 17.88
CA GLY A 245 24.12 5.45 18.73
C GLY A 245 25.46 5.08 18.13
#